data_e875c573d11c2a93581bf5edcddaf716
#
_entry.id   e875c573d11c2a93581bf5edcddaf716
#
_cell.length_a   1.000
_cell.length_b   1.000
_cell.length_c   1.000
_cell.angle_alpha   90.00
_cell.angle_beta   90.00
_cell.angle_gamma   90.00
#
_symmetry.space_group_name_H-M   'P 1'
#
loop_
_entity.id
_entity.type
_entity.pdbx_description
1 polymer ?
#
loop_
_entity_poly.entity_id
_entity_poly.type
_entity_poly.pdbx_seq_one_letter_code
_entity_poly.pdbx_strand_id
1 'polypeptide(L)'
;MINFKPKIPAMLGALAVLTAGAAHAELLEYTFKAPDGTQRSLTPNANYANPTGNISFALSAGIDRKVKISVLRSDGTVVSTATSHLLGATDRITVGGKSYYGAELQLPAPVGGAYTIRAEILASDGSTVQTDEYPLTVDVTPPTYSSLAPVYSNYGQVTSGDVWKLGLGGSED
;
A
#
# COMPACT_ATOMS: atom_id res chain seq x y z
N MET A 1 -38.88 -24.24 -65.32
CA MET A 1 -38.46 -24.74 -64.00
C MET A 1 -37.37 -23.84 -63.45
N ILE A 2 -37.72 -22.99 -62.51
CA ILE A 2 -36.76 -22.06 -61.89
C ILE A 2 -36.39 -22.63 -60.52
N ASN A 3 -35.10 -22.94 -60.38
CA ASN A 3 -34.57 -23.60 -59.19
C ASN A 3 -34.03 -22.52 -58.21
N PHE A 4 -34.81 -22.21 -57.17
CA PHE A 4 -34.38 -21.30 -56.09
C PHE A 4 -33.55 -22.08 -55.07
N LYS A 5 -32.26 -21.83 -54.96
CA LYS A 5 -31.43 -22.26 -53.84
C LYS A 5 -31.50 -21.21 -52.73
N PRO A 6 -31.92 -21.55 -51.52
CA PRO A 6 -31.85 -20.59 -50.40
C PRO A 6 -30.40 -20.41 -49.99
N LYS A 7 -29.92 -19.14 -49.97
CA LYS A 7 -28.68 -18.72 -49.33
C LYS A 7 -28.92 -18.65 -47.83
N ILE A 8 -28.32 -19.52 -47.07
CA ILE A 8 -28.24 -19.44 -45.61
C ILE A 8 -27.17 -18.37 -45.27
N PRO A 9 -27.49 -17.28 -44.55
CA PRO A 9 -26.50 -16.37 -44.08
C PRO A 9 -25.71 -17.05 -42.93
N ALA A 10 -24.38 -17.17 -43.10
CA ALA A 10 -23.51 -17.58 -42.05
C ALA A 10 -23.50 -16.48 -40.96
N MET A 11 -24.17 -16.74 -39.84
CA MET A 11 -24.00 -15.97 -38.61
C MET A 11 -22.60 -16.22 -38.10
N LEU A 12 -21.71 -15.30 -38.35
CA LEU A 12 -20.41 -15.19 -37.70
C LEU A 12 -20.66 -14.75 -36.25
N GLY A 13 -20.83 -15.70 -35.35
CA GLY A 13 -20.86 -15.41 -33.91
C GLY A 13 -19.51 -14.87 -33.52
N ALA A 14 -19.44 -13.58 -33.25
CA ALA A 14 -18.27 -12.97 -32.58
C ALA A 14 -18.19 -13.58 -31.18
N LEU A 15 -17.28 -14.51 -31.02
CA LEU A 15 -16.88 -15.00 -29.70
C LEU A 15 -16.11 -13.86 -29.03
N ALA A 16 -16.80 -13.06 -28.20
CA ALA A 16 -16.16 -12.12 -27.33
C ALA A 16 -15.34 -12.93 -26.32
N VAL A 17 -14.05 -13.05 -26.57
CA VAL A 17 -13.09 -13.51 -25.57
C VAL A 17 -13.06 -12.42 -24.52
N LEU A 18 -13.84 -12.60 -23.45
CA LEU A 18 -13.61 -11.90 -22.20
C LEU A 18 -12.22 -12.34 -21.72
N THR A 19 -11.20 -11.57 -22.03
CA THR A 19 -9.94 -11.63 -21.30
C THR A 19 -10.31 -11.22 -19.87
N ALA A 20 -10.52 -12.20 -19.02
CA ALA A 20 -10.45 -11.98 -17.59
C ALA A 20 -9.08 -11.35 -17.35
N GLY A 21 -9.03 -10.04 -17.16
CA GLY A 21 -7.83 -9.35 -16.78
C GLY A 21 -7.22 -10.11 -15.62
N ALA A 22 -5.98 -10.51 -15.73
CA ALA A 22 -5.26 -11.14 -14.65
C ALA A 22 -5.48 -10.26 -13.41
N ALA A 23 -6.12 -10.84 -12.38
CA ALA A 23 -6.32 -10.12 -11.12
C ALA A 23 -4.93 -9.95 -10.53
N HIS A 24 -4.35 -8.77 -10.73
CA HIS A 24 -3.09 -8.42 -10.08
C HIS A 24 -3.31 -8.27 -8.58
N ALA A 25 -2.46 -8.88 -7.77
CA ALA A 25 -2.34 -8.52 -6.37
C ALA A 25 -1.80 -7.10 -6.34
N GLU A 26 -2.63 -6.17 -6.03
CA GLU A 26 -2.17 -4.80 -5.92
C GLU A 26 -2.22 -4.42 -4.44
N LEU A 27 -1.05 -4.15 -3.87
CA LEU A 27 -0.98 -3.37 -2.65
C LEU A 27 -1.38 -1.94 -3.03
N LEU A 28 -2.56 -1.52 -2.60
CA LEU A 28 -3.13 -0.23 -2.97
C LEU A 28 -2.60 0.89 -2.08
N GLU A 29 -2.50 0.60 -0.79
CA GLU A 29 -2.19 1.58 0.24
C GLU A 29 -1.70 0.87 1.49
N TYR A 30 -0.85 1.52 2.27
CA TYR A 30 -0.63 1.16 3.65
C TYR A 30 -0.77 2.36 4.57
N THR A 31 -1.41 2.14 5.72
CA THR A 31 -1.71 3.18 6.70
C THR A 31 -1.10 2.83 8.04
N PHE A 32 -0.67 3.84 8.78
CA PHE A 32 -0.09 3.68 10.09
C PHE A 32 -0.30 4.93 10.94
N LYS A 33 -0.18 4.77 12.24
CA LYS A 33 -0.15 5.88 13.17
C LYS A 33 1.29 6.34 13.36
N ALA A 34 1.57 7.61 13.08
CA ALA A 34 2.88 8.21 13.31
C ALA A 34 3.12 8.55 14.78
N PRO A 35 4.37 8.85 15.21
CA PRO A 35 4.69 9.20 16.61
C PRO A 35 3.94 10.42 17.14
N ASP A 36 3.57 11.36 16.28
CA ASP A 36 2.74 12.53 16.62
C ASP A 36 1.26 12.20 16.83
N GLY A 37 0.89 10.92 16.69
CA GLY A 37 -0.48 10.43 16.83
C GLY A 37 -1.33 10.58 15.57
N THR A 38 -0.82 11.16 14.49
CA THR A 38 -1.56 11.31 13.24
C THR A 38 -1.63 9.99 12.47
N GLN A 39 -2.78 9.76 11.81
CA GLN A 39 -2.90 8.67 10.84
C GLN A 39 -2.27 9.12 9.53
N ARG A 40 -1.37 8.33 9.01
CA ARG A 40 -0.72 8.54 7.72
C ARG A 40 -1.07 7.44 6.74
N SER A 41 -1.17 7.82 5.48
CA SER A 41 -1.46 6.93 4.37
C SER A 41 -0.39 7.11 3.31
N LEU A 42 0.17 5.99 2.83
CA LEU A 42 1.23 5.98 1.84
C LEU A 42 0.88 5.03 0.70
N THR A 43 1.25 5.43 -0.51
CA THR A 43 1.19 4.54 -1.68
C THR A 43 2.35 3.53 -1.65
N PRO A 44 2.24 2.40 -2.35
CA PRO A 44 3.29 1.37 -2.37
C PRO A 44 4.66 1.86 -2.85
N ASN A 45 4.69 2.95 -3.61
CA ASN A 45 5.94 3.56 -4.10
C ASN A 45 6.59 4.51 -3.07
N ALA A 46 5.87 4.87 -2.01
CA ALA A 46 6.43 5.62 -0.90
C ALA A 46 7.10 4.60 0.04
N ASN A 47 8.41 4.54 -0.02
CA ASN A 47 9.20 3.51 0.66
C ASN A 47 9.63 3.88 2.09
N TYR A 48 9.10 4.95 2.66
CA TYR A 48 9.47 5.46 3.98
C TYR A 48 8.27 5.50 4.93
N ALA A 49 8.41 4.91 6.12
CA ALA A 49 7.38 4.95 7.16
C ALA A 49 8.01 5.11 8.56
N ASN A 50 7.33 5.84 9.43
CA ASN A 50 7.68 5.96 10.85
C ASN A 50 6.51 5.53 11.74
N PRO A 51 6.13 4.26 11.72
CA PRO A 51 4.93 3.76 12.39
C PRO A 51 5.12 3.63 13.90
N THR A 52 4.02 3.82 14.63
CA THR A 52 3.88 3.37 16.02
C THR A 52 2.80 2.30 16.08
N GLY A 53 3.14 1.10 16.56
CA GLY A 53 2.19 -0.01 16.69
C GLY A 53 2.05 -0.84 15.40
N ASN A 54 0.86 -0.86 14.80
CA ASN A 54 0.58 -1.67 13.62
C ASN A 54 0.62 -0.85 12.34
N ILE A 55 0.94 -1.54 11.23
CA ILE A 55 0.73 -1.06 9.86
C ILE A 55 -0.44 -1.84 9.28
N SER A 56 -1.39 -1.15 8.64
CA SER A 56 -2.51 -1.73 7.92
C SER A 56 -2.24 -1.66 6.43
N PHE A 57 -2.42 -2.77 5.73
CA PHE A 57 -2.17 -2.94 4.31
C PHE A 57 -3.48 -3.22 3.58
N ALA A 58 -3.86 -2.37 2.64
CA ALA A 58 -5.02 -2.55 1.78
C ALA A 58 -4.61 -3.27 0.49
N LEU A 59 -5.06 -4.51 0.31
CA LEU A 59 -4.73 -5.34 -0.85
C LEU A 59 -5.98 -5.64 -1.67
N SER A 60 -5.88 -5.46 -2.99
CA SER A 60 -6.93 -5.88 -3.92
C SER A 60 -6.64 -7.26 -4.48
N ALA A 61 -7.71 -8.02 -4.72
CA ALA A 61 -7.69 -9.28 -5.44
C ALA A 61 -9.08 -9.55 -6.04
N GLY A 62 -9.20 -10.62 -6.84
CA GLY A 62 -10.50 -11.09 -7.33
C GLY A 62 -11.28 -11.84 -6.26
N ILE A 63 -12.59 -12.09 -6.54
CA ILE A 63 -13.43 -13.03 -5.78
C ILE A 63 -12.80 -14.43 -5.87
N ASP A 64 -13.05 -15.27 -4.87
CA ASP A 64 -12.49 -16.62 -4.73
C ASP A 64 -10.95 -16.64 -4.65
N ARG A 65 -10.38 -15.59 -4.11
CA ARG A 65 -8.95 -15.47 -3.82
C ARG A 65 -8.75 -15.16 -2.34
N LYS A 66 -7.53 -15.43 -1.85
CA LYS A 66 -7.03 -14.89 -0.59
C LYS A 66 -5.92 -13.91 -0.90
N VAL A 67 -5.74 -12.91 -0.08
CA VAL A 67 -4.57 -12.03 -0.09
C VAL A 67 -3.70 -12.33 1.12
N LYS A 68 -2.40 -12.33 0.91
CA LYS A 68 -1.41 -12.50 1.97
C LYS A 68 -0.40 -11.38 1.90
N ILE A 69 -0.03 -10.86 3.04
CA ILE A 69 1.02 -9.88 3.18
C ILE A 69 2.11 -10.43 4.10
N SER A 70 3.35 -10.19 3.76
CA SER A 70 4.51 -10.55 4.56
C SER A 70 5.50 -9.41 4.58
N VAL A 71 6.10 -9.16 5.72
CA VAL A 71 7.25 -8.25 5.88
C VAL A 71 8.49 -9.10 6.01
N LEU A 72 9.47 -8.86 5.14
CA LEU A 72 10.71 -9.62 5.05
C LEU A 72 11.91 -8.72 5.33
N ARG A 73 12.92 -9.28 5.98
CA ARG A 73 14.26 -8.67 6.03
C ARG A 73 14.98 -8.79 4.70
N SER A 74 16.10 -8.10 4.56
CA SER A 74 16.95 -8.16 3.37
C SER A 74 17.52 -9.56 3.07
N ASP A 75 17.61 -10.42 4.08
CA ASP A 75 18.01 -11.83 3.93
C ASP A 75 16.86 -12.77 3.51
N GLY A 76 15.65 -12.22 3.29
CA GLY A 76 14.45 -12.98 2.96
C GLY A 76 13.72 -13.58 4.15
N THR A 77 14.21 -13.38 5.39
CA THR A 77 13.54 -13.88 6.60
C THR A 77 12.22 -13.15 6.82
N VAL A 78 11.12 -13.90 6.99
CA VAL A 78 9.81 -13.36 7.29
C VAL A 78 9.77 -12.86 8.73
N VAL A 79 9.48 -11.58 8.92
CA VAL A 79 9.33 -10.92 10.22
C VAL A 79 7.91 -11.08 10.74
N SER A 80 6.93 -10.84 9.86
CA SER A 80 5.52 -10.97 10.17
C SER A 80 4.73 -11.27 8.90
N THR A 81 3.58 -11.91 9.04
CA THR A 81 2.70 -12.26 7.94
C THR A 81 1.24 -12.31 8.39
N ALA A 82 0.33 -11.98 7.49
CA ALA A 82 -1.11 -12.15 7.67
C ALA A 82 -1.74 -12.62 6.35
N THR A 83 -2.84 -13.38 6.47
CA THR A 83 -3.58 -13.88 5.31
C THR A 83 -5.07 -13.64 5.55
N SER A 84 -5.79 -13.18 4.53
CA SER A 84 -7.25 -13.02 4.59
C SER A 84 -7.97 -14.37 4.58
N HIS A 85 -9.25 -14.35 4.91
CA HIS A 85 -10.17 -15.41 4.50
C HIS A 85 -10.32 -15.43 2.96
N LEU A 86 -11.06 -16.41 2.44
CA LEU A 86 -11.41 -16.46 1.01
C LEU A 86 -12.36 -15.30 0.69
N LEU A 87 -11.98 -14.42 -0.22
CA LEU A 87 -12.74 -13.22 -0.55
C LEU A 87 -14.02 -13.58 -1.32
N GLY A 88 -15.14 -13.05 -0.87
CA GLY A 88 -16.44 -13.15 -1.52
C GLY A 88 -16.90 -11.85 -2.17
N ALA A 89 -18.12 -11.82 -2.66
CA ALA A 89 -18.69 -10.65 -3.33
C ALA A 89 -18.89 -9.43 -2.42
N THR A 90 -18.96 -9.65 -1.11
CA THR A 90 -19.15 -8.60 -0.08
C THR A 90 -17.84 -8.01 0.44
N ASP A 91 -16.71 -8.69 0.20
CA ASP A 91 -15.41 -8.27 0.71
C ASP A 91 -14.86 -7.13 -0.16
N ARG A 92 -15.10 -5.92 0.30
CA ARG A 92 -14.70 -4.71 -0.39
C ARG A 92 -13.94 -3.77 0.53
N ILE A 93 -12.92 -3.14 -0.05
CA ILE A 93 -12.14 -2.06 0.56
C ILE A 93 -12.28 -0.80 -0.29
N THR A 94 -12.15 0.36 0.32
CA THR A 94 -12.20 1.64 -0.39
C THR A 94 -10.89 2.38 -0.18
N VAL A 95 -10.19 2.65 -1.28
CA VAL A 95 -8.93 3.38 -1.31
C VAL A 95 -9.03 4.51 -2.32
N GLY A 96 -8.70 5.74 -1.92
CA GLY A 96 -8.78 6.91 -2.80
C GLY A 96 -10.17 7.16 -3.41
N GLY A 97 -11.24 6.80 -2.68
CA GLY A 97 -12.63 6.92 -3.14
C GLY A 97 -13.07 5.85 -4.14
N LYS A 98 -12.22 4.88 -4.48
CA LYS A 98 -12.56 3.74 -5.34
C LYS A 98 -12.77 2.48 -4.52
N SER A 99 -13.75 1.67 -4.93
CA SER A 99 -14.06 0.39 -4.26
C SER A 99 -13.43 -0.78 -5.03
N TYR A 100 -12.73 -1.65 -4.30
CA TYR A 100 -12.05 -2.83 -4.81
C TYR A 100 -12.54 -4.07 -4.08
N TYR A 101 -12.49 -5.24 -4.72
CA TYR A 101 -12.52 -6.51 -4.00
C TYR A 101 -11.17 -6.69 -3.33
N GLY A 102 -11.16 -6.99 -2.04
CA GLY A 102 -9.90 -7.09 -1.31
C GLY A 102 -10.08 -7.20 0.20
N ALA A 103 -8.97 -7.14 0.90
CA ALA A 103 -8.93 -7.13 2.35
C ALA A 103 -7.91 -6.12 2.88
N GLU A 104 -8.19 -5.63 4.06
CA GLU A 104 -7.24 -4.88 4.88
C GLU A 104 -6.62 -5.83 5.91
N LEU A 105 -5.29 -5.94 5.90
CA LEU A 105 -4.53 -6.80 6.79
C LEU A 105 -3.60 -5.98 7.67
N GLN A 106 -3.56 -6.29 8.95
CA GLN A 106 -2.71 -5.58 9.91
C GLN A 106 -1.54 -6.44 10.34
N LEU A 107 -0.35 -5.83 10.39
CA LEU A 107 0.86 -6.43 10.92
C LEU A 107 1.50 -5.50 11.95
N PRO A 108 2.17 -6.04 12.97
CA PRO A 108 3.03 -5.23 13.83
C PRO A 108 4.09 -4.51 13.00
N ALA A 109 4.32 -3.24 13.29
CA ALA A 109 5.40 -2.50 12.68
C ALA A 109 6.74 -3.16 13.04
N PRO A 110 7.63 -3.40 12.07
CA PRO A 110 8.96 -3.89 12.37
C PRO A 110 9.79 -2.79 13.05
N VAL A 111 10.89 -3.18 13.68
CA VAL A 111 11.90 -2.23 14.20
C VAL A 111 12.53 -1.44 13.05
N GLY A 112 13.20 -0.33 13.36
CA GLY A 112 13.87 0.49 12.33
C GLY A 112 14.79 -0.32 11.42
N GLY A 113 14.76 -0.03 10.12
CA GLY A 113 15.56 -0.70 9.10
C GLY A 113 14.88 -0.85 7.75
N ALA A 114 15.59 -1.48 6.82
CA ALA A 114 15.09 -1.77 5.48
C ALA A 114 14.42 -3.15 5.42
N TYR A 115 13.27 -3.21 4.78
CA TYR A 115 12.42 -4.39 4.63
C TYR A 115 11.87 -4.49 3.22
N THR A 116 11.33 -5.65 2.88
CA THR A 116 10.52 -5.88 1.69
C THR A 116 9.12 -6.26 2.14
N ILE A 117 8.11 -5.59 1.61
CA ILE A 117 6.71 -6.02 1.71
C ILE A 117 6.44 -6.94 0.54
N ARG A 118 6.03 -8.18 0.83
CA ARG A 118 5.58 -9.13 -0.19
C ARG A 118 4.08 -9.28 -0.11
N ALA A 119 3.40 -8.92 -1.21
CA ALA A 119 1.96 -9.10 -1.41
C ALA A 119 1.73 -10.30 -2.32
N GLU A 120 0.89 -11.24 -1.89
CA GLU A 120 0.60 -12.47 -2.62
C GLU A 120 -0.91 -12.62 -2.83
N ILE A 121 -1.33 -13.01 -4.04
CA ILE A 121 -2.65 -13.61 -4.25
C ILE A 121 -2.52 -15.11 -4.14
N LEU A 122 -3.39 -15.71 -3.35
CA LEU A 122 -3.51 -17.16 -3.22
C LEU A 122 -4.82 -17.63 -3.84
N ALA A 123 -4.78 -18.78 -4.47
CA ALA A 123 -5.98 -19.53 -4.85
C ALA A 123 -6.71 -20.06 -3.60
N SER A 124 -7.91 -20.61 -3.78
CA SER A 124 -8.70 -21.18 -2.68
C SER A 124 -7.98 -22.32 -1.94
N ASP A 125 -7.15 -23.08 -2.66
CA ASP A 125 -6.32 -24.18 -2.11
C ASP A 125 -5.06 -23.69 -1.39
N GLY A 126 -4.78 -22.37 -1.41
CA GLY A 126 -3.62 -21.75 -0.78
C GLY A 126 -2.38 -21.68 -1.68
N SER A 127 -2.42 -22.19 -2.92
CA SER A 127 -1.32 -22.03 -3.86
C SER A 127 -1.16 -20.56 -4.27
N THR A 128 0.10 -20.10 -4.42
CA THR A 128 0.39 -18.73 -4.85
C THR A 128 0.13 -18.57 -6.34
N VAL A 129 -0.73 -17.60 -6.68
CA VAL A 129 -1.08 -17.24 -8.06
C VAL A 129 -0.20 -16.09 -8.55
N GLN A 130 0.07 -15.13 -7.67
CA GLN A 130 0.86 -13.94 -8.00
C GLN A 130 1.60 -13.45 -6.76
N THR A 131 2.74 -12.81 -6.99
CA THR A 131 3.57 -12.18 -5.96
C THR A 131 4.09 -10.86 -6.48
N ASP A 132 3.95 -9.81 -5.67
CA ASP A 132 4.55 -8.50 -5.89
C ASP A 132 5.34 -8.09 -4.65
N GLU A 133 6.44 -7.36 -4.86
CA GLU A 133 7.33 -6.92 -3.79
C GLU A 133 7.54 -5.40 -3.85
N TYR A 134 7.53 -4.79 -2.68
CA TYR A 134 7.68 -3.35 -2.49
C TYR A 134 8.73 -3.07 -1.41
N PRO A 135 9.67 -2.14 -1.63
CA PRO A 135 10.62 -1.74 -0.59
C PRO A 135 9.89 -0.96 0.51
N LEU A 136 10.31 -1.18 1.75
CA LEU A 136 9.86 -0.42 2.92
C LEU A 136 11.05 -0.10 3.82
N THR A 137 11.31 1.16 4.05
CA THR A 137 12.22 1.62 5.10
C THR A 137 11.41 2.10 6.28
N VAL A 138 11.65 1.53 7.44
CA VAL A 138 11.03 1.95 8.70
C VAL A 138 12.05 2.77 9.47
N ASP A 139 11.75 4.04 9.70
CA ASP A 139 12.55 4.94 10.53
C ASP A 139 11.83 5.19 11.85
N VAL A 140 12.43 4.71 12.91
CA VAL A 140 11.96 4.94 14.29
C VAL A 140 12.88 5.91 15.04
N THR A 141 13.87 6.46 14.35
CA THR A 141 14.84 7.38 14.95
C THR A 141 14.19 8.76 15.09
N PRO A 142 14.06 9.30 16.29
CA PRO A 142 13.62 10.68 16.45
C PRO A 142 14.61 11.62 15.75
N PRO A 143 14.13 12.67 15.06
CA PRO A 143 15.02 13.65 14.48
C PRO A 143 15.94 14.23 15.57
N THR A 144 17.23 14.09 15.38
CA THR A 144 18.22 14.67 16.28
C THR A 144 18.46 16.10 15.88
N TYR A 145 18.02 17.04 16.68
CA TYR A 145 18.35 18.45 16.51
C TYR A 145 19.75 18.70 17.08
N SER A 146 20.72 18.90 16.22
CA SER A 146 22.10 19.16 16.64
C SER A 146 22.30 20.55 17.21
N SER A 147 21.39 21.50 16.96
CA SER A 147 21.36 22.81 17.61
C SER A 147 20.03 23.51 17.41
N LEU A 148 19.43 23.97 18.49
CA LEU A 148 18.47 25.06 18.46
C LEU A 148 19.29 26.37 18.44
N ALA A 149 19.76 26.76 17.29
CA ALA A 149 20.35 28.12 17.16
C ALA A 149 19.17 29.08 16.98
N PRO A 150 19.01 30.09 17.85
CA PRO A 150 18.03 31.14 17.60
C PRO A 150 18.43 31.82 16.29
N VAL A 151 17.57 31.79 15.28
CA VAL A 151 17.78 32.61 14.09
C VAL A 151 17.46 34.03 14.50
N TYR A 152 18.52 34.78 14.88
CA TYR A 152 18.40 36.22 15.03
C TYR A 152 18.20 36.79 13.62
N SER A 153 16.98 37.21 13.30
CA SER A 153 16.81 38.14 12.20
C SER A 153 17.59 39.40 12.56
N ASN A 154 18.29 39.98 11.63
CA ASN A 154 19.10 41.19 11.78
C ASN A 154 18.34 42.47 12.18
N TYR A 155 17.23 42.32 12.87
CA TYR A 155 16.42 43.42 13.36
C TYR A 155 16.56 43.50 14.86
N GLY A 156 17.22 44.55 15.30
CA GLY A 156 17.51 45.00 16.63
C GLY A 156 16.61 44.48 17.77
N GLN A 157 16.96 44.79 18.97
CA GLN A 157 16.41 44.34 20.23
C GLN A 157 14.96 43.78 20.18
N VAL A 158 14.84 42.49 20.47
CA VAL A 158 13.56 41.85 20.71
C VAL A 158 12.92 42.48 21.92
N THR A 159 11.78 43.17 21.72
CA THR A 159 10.99 43.76 22.80
C THR A 159 9.97 42.74 23.30
N SER A 160 9.57 42.86 24.55
CA SER A 160 8.53 42.05 25.17
C SER A 160 7.26 42.14 24.35
N GLY A 161 6.92 41.03 23.64
CA GLY A 161 5.74 40.91 22.75
C GLY A 161 6.06 40.42 21.34
N ASP A 162 7.33 40.30 20.98
CA ASP A 162 7.73 39.77 19.68
C ASP A 162 7.55 38.27 19.61
N VAL A 163 6.98 37.81 18.49
CA VAL A 163 6.80 36.38 18.21
C VAL A 163 8.13 35.78 17.80
N TRP A 164 8.68 34.90 18.63
CA TRP A 164 9.87 34.12 18.30
C TRP A 164 9.55 33.10 17.21
N LYS A 165 10.19 33.25 16.05
CA LYS A 165 10.21 32.19 15.04
C LYS A 165 11.43 31.33 15.30
N LEU A 166 11.21 30.13 15.84
CA LEU A 166 12.24 29.10 15.89
C LEU A 166 12.36 28.49 14.50
N GLY A 167 13.44 28.80 13.81
CA GLY A 167 13.85 28.06 12.63
C GLY A 167 14.44 26.71 13.08
N LEU A 168 13.72 25.62 12.83
CA LEU A 168 14.27 24.28 13.01
C LEU A 168 15.11 23.98 11.78
N GLY A 169 16.43 24.17 11.88
CA GLY A 169 17.38 23.64 10.91
C GLY A 169 17.60 22.17 11.21
N GLY A 170 16.81 21.30 10.61
CA GLY A 170 17.04 19.86 10.58
C GLY A 170 17.53 19.49 9.19
N SER A 171 18.57 18.67 9.09
CA SER A 171 18.79 17.90 7.88
C SER A 171 17.76 16.77 7.90
N GLU A 172 16.84 16.79 6.98
CA GLU A 172 16.05 15.61 6.68
C GLU A 172 16.98 14.69 5.88
N ASP A 173 17.41 13.59 6.54
CA ASP A 173 18.07 12.46 5.88
C ASP A 173 17.03 11.57 5.19
#